data_e3ec9901c2fd117daaa4c2a50a6b5a73
#
_entry.id   e3ec9901c2fd117daaa4c2a50a6b5a73
#
_cell.length_a   1.000
_cell.length_b   1.000
_cell.length_c   1.000
_cell.angle_alpha   90.00
_cell.angle_beta   90.00
_cell.angle_gamma   90.00
#
_symmetry.space_group_name_H-M   'P 1'
#
loop_
_entity.id
_entity.type
_entity.pdbx_description
1 polymer ?
#
loop_
_entity_poly.entity_id
_entity_poly.type
_entity_poly.pdbx_seq_one_letter_code
_entity_poly.pdbx_strand_id
1 'polypeptide(L)'
;MSASVPANATVMMVEDEAVSRVWLDGLIVEVFPEASLITVDTVREAIEVVSRRPIDVALVDLGLPDGSGVQVIRRLVETNPLTLSIVITGFDDDEHVLEAIQAGAQGYLLKTQPADVVVEQLRLLAEGVPQLSPSVARRLLQYFSGTQREPVPGPPQRNAGPEDQLLPLSGREQEVLMLIAKGLQIAQVALALGITANTVCSHIKNIYRKRSVSSRAEAALEAKRLGLI
;
A
#
# COMPACT_ATOMS: atom_id res chain seq x y z
N MET A 1 -4.22 -21.22 16.09
CA MET A 1 -5.39 -20.88 16.93
C MET A 1 -5.54 -19.36 16.80
N SER A 2 -6.51 -18.90 16.03
CA SER A 2 -6.78 -17.46 15.88
C SER A 2 -7.47 -16.99 17.15
N ALA A 3 -6.81 -16.16 17.95
CA ALA A 3 -7.42 -15.55 19.12
C ALA A 3 -8.30 -14.41 18.63
N SER A 4 -9.56 -14.34 19.05
CA SER A 4 -10.41 -13.18 18.80
C SER A 4 -9.84 -11.96 19.51
N VAL A 5 -9.96 -10.79 18.89
CA VAL A 5 -9.50 -9.52 19.47
C VAL A 5 -10.31 -9.21 20.74
N PRO A 6 -9.68 -8.84 21.87
CA PRO A 6 -10.39 -8.52 23.11
C PRO A 6 -11.20 -7.20 22.95
N ALA A 7 -12.31 -7.06 23.69
CA ALA A 7 -13.15 -5.86 23.62
C ALA A 7 -12.38 -4.57 23.96
N ASN A 8 -11.50 -4.61 24.98
CA ASN A 8 -10.66 -3.50 25.42
C ASN A 8 -9.27 -3.50 24.72
N ALA A 9 -9.23 -3.89 23.46
CA ALA A 9 -7.99 -3.99 22.69
C ALA A 9 -7.20 -2.69 22.61
N THR A 10 -5.89 -2.78 22.54
CA THR A 10 -5.03 -1.68 22.12
C THR A 10 -4.90 -1.69 20.61
N VAL A 11 -5.51 -0.71 19.96
CA VAL A 11 -5.47 -0.52 18.50
C VAL A 11 -4.44 0.55 18.16
N MET A 12 -3.50 0.24 17.27
CA MET A 12 -2.56 1.22 16.71
C MET A 12 -2.92 1.53 15.26
N MET A 13 -3.07 2.80 14.95
CA MET A 13 -3.25 3.33 13.60
C MET A 13 -1.97 4.04 13.16
N VAL A 14 -1.40 3.61 12.03
CA VAL A 14 -0.21 4.21 11.42
C VAL A 14 -0.62 4.83 10.09
N GLU A 15 -0.76 6.16 10.06
CA GLU A 15 -1.33 6.92 8.94
C GLU A 15 -0.87 8.37 8.97
N ASP A 16 -0.29 8.89 7.91
CA ASP A 16 0.23 10.27 7.85
C ASP A 16 -0.81 11.28 7.33
N GLU A 17 -1.78 10.84 6.53
CA GLU A 17 -2.76 11.73 5.93
C GLU A 17 -3.91 12.04 6.89
N ALA A 18 -4.11 13.31 7.24
CA ALA A 18 -5.12 13.74 8.20
C ALA A 18 -6.57 13.33 7.82
N VAL A 19 -6.90 13.36 6.52
CA VAL A 19 -8.24 12.97 6.05
C VAL A 19 -8.47 11.47 6.23
N SER A 20 -7.48 10.66 5.87
CA SER A 20 -7.50 9.22 6.07
C SER A 20 -7.58 8.84 7.54
N ARG A 21 -6.85 9.56 8.42
CA ARG A 21 -6.94 9.35 9.89
C ARG A 21 -8.36 9.53 10.43
N VAL A 22 -9.03 10.62 10.07
CA VAL A 22 -10.41 10.89 10.52
C VAL A 22 -11.37 9.79 10.04
N TRP A 23 -11.21 9.35 8.80
CA TRP A 23 -12.02 8.26 8.24
C TRP A 23 -11.76 6.94 8.96
N LEU A 24 -10.50 6.57 9.19
CA LEU A 24 -10.10 5.35 9.90
C LEU A 24 -10.55 5.36 11.36
N ASP A 25 -10.46 6.51 12.04
CA ASP A 25 -10.92 6.67 13.41
C ASP A 25 -12.41 6.30 13.54
N GLY A 26 -13.24 6.78 12.60
CA GLY A 26 -14.65 6.40 12.54
C GLY A 26 -14.87 4.89 12.37
N LEU A 27 -14.10 4.22 11.53
CA LEU A 27 -14.19 2.76 11.33
C LEU A 27 -13.73 1.99 12.59
N ILE A 28 -12.65 2.45 13.25
CA ILE A 28 -12.13 1.82 14.47
C ILE A 28 -13.14 1.93 15.59
N VAL A 29 -13.74 3.10 15.83
CA VAL A 29 -14.77 3.31 16.85
C VAL A 29 -16.00 2.42 16.61
N GLU A 30 -16.39 2.21 15.35
CA GLU A 30 -17.52 1.34 15.00
C GLU A 30 -17.22 -0.15 15.23
N VAL A 31 -15.99 -0.60 14.93
CA VAL A 31 -15.62 -2.02 15.06
C VAL A 31 -15.13 -2.36 16.46
N PHE A 32 -14.41 -1.44 17.12
CA PHE A 32 -13.76 -1.61 18.41
C PHE A 32 -14.16 -0.48 19.38
N PRO A 33 -15.42 -0.39 19.80
CA PRO A 33 -15.95 0.75 20.58
C PRO A 33 -15.31 0.95 21.96
N GLU A 34 -14.70 -0.10 22.51
CA GLU A 34 -14.03 -0.07 23.83
C GLU A 34 -12.51 -0.04 23.72
N ALA A 35 -11.95 0.04 22.50
CA ALA A 35 -10.52 -0.02 22.27
C ALA A 35 -9.80 1.27 22.72
N SER A 36 -8.55 1.09 23.15
CA SER A 36 -7.62 2.20 23.33
C SER A 36 -6.88 2.47 22.03
N LEU A 37 -7.16 3.61 21.37
CA LEU A 37 -6.52 3.98 20.11
C LEU A 37 -5.22 4.75 20.33
N ILE A 38 -4.19 4.34 19.58
CA ILE A 38 -2.91 5.01 19.46
C ILE A 38 -2.74 5.39 17.99
N THR A 39 -2.53 6.66 17.71
CA THR A 39 -2.30 7.16 16.36
C THR A 39 -0.88 7.67 16.22
N VAL A 40 -0.19 7.24 15.18
CA VAL A 40 1.16 7.68 14.80
C VAL A 40 1.21 7.91 13.28
N ASP A 41 2.10 8.77 12.83
CA ASP A 41 2.18 9.19 11.42
C ASP A 41 3.49 8.81 10.72
N THR A 42 4.40 8.12 11.41
CA THR A 42 5.70 7.71 10.89
C THR A 42 6.06 6.26 11.26
N VAL A 43 6.88 5.62 10.44
CA VAL A 43 7.47 4.30 10.74
C VAL A 43 8.25 4.33 12.05
N ARG A 44 9.04 5.39 12.26
CA ARG A 44 9.87 5.55 13.47
C ARG A 44 9.02 5.56 14.73
N GLU A 45 7.97 6.38 14.78
CA GLU A 45 7.07 6.45 15.93
C GLU A 45 6.35 5.15 16.19
N ALA A 46 5.86 4.49 15.11
CA ALA A 46 5.22 3.19 15.21
C ALA A 46 6.15 2.14 15.84
N ILE A 47 7.42 2.06 15.40
CA ILE A 47 8.42 1.15 15.95
C ILE A 47 8.72 1.46 17.44
N GLU A 48 8.76 2.74 17.83
CA GLU A 48 8.91 3.13 19.23
C GLU A 48 7.73 2.66 20.10
N VAL A 49 6.50 2.86 19.63
CA VAL A 49 5.28 2.40 20.32
C VAL A 49 5.30 0.90 20.50
N VAL A 50 5.54 0.14 19.43
CA VAL A 50 5.59 -1.33 19.43
C VAL A 50 6.65 -1.88 20.39
N SER A 51 7.77 -1.15 20.56
CA SER A 51 8.84 -1.55 21.48
C SER A 51 8.53 -1.30 22.95
N ARG A 52 7.52 -0.45 23.26
CA ARG A 52 7.18 -0.05 24.63
C ARG A 52 5.96 -0.73 25.21
N ARG A 53 5.04 -1.20 24.39
CA ARG A 53 3.79 -1.83 24.82
C ARG A 53 3.26 -2.83 23.80
N PRO A 54 2.49 -3.84 24.26
CA PRO A 54 1.80 -4.75 23.37
C PRO A 54 0.71 -4.01 22.57
N ILE A 55 0.50 -4.45 21.35
CA ILE A 55 -0.55 -3.98 20.43
C ILE A 55 -1.39 -5.20 20.05
N ASP A 56 -2.71 -5.10 20.18
CA ASP A 56 -3.62 -6.18 19.81
C ASP A 56 -3.98 -6.12 18.33
N VAL A 57 -4.23 -4.91 17.81
CA VAL A 57 -4.56 -4.66 16.39
C VAL A 57 -3.71 -3.51 15.88
N ALA A 58 -3.13 -3.67 14.70
CA ALA A 58 -2.42 -2.61 14.01
C ALA A 58 -3.00 -2.40 12.60
N LEU A 59 -3.50 -1.19 12.32
CA LEU A 59 -3.86 -0.74 10.98
C LEU A 59 -2.71 0.10 10.44
N VAL A 60 -2.11 -0.34 9.34
CA VAL A 60 -0.85 0.24 8.86
C VAL A 60 -0.98 0.66 7.40
N ASP A 61 -0.80 1.96 7.12
CA ASP A 61 -0.56 2.39 5.74
C ASP A 61 0.86 2.02 5.30
N LEU A 62 1.01 1.68 4.03
CA LEU A 62 2.30 1.34 3.44
C LEU A 62 3.09 2.58 3.02
N GLY A 63 2.41 3.67 2.69
CA GLY A 63 3.01 4.87 2.12
C GLY A 63 3.30 5.96 3.14
N LEU A 64 4.19 5.73 4.11
CA LEU A 64 4.54 6.69 5.15
C LEU A 64 5.69 7.62 4.73
N PRO A 65 5.81 8.82 5.32
CA PRO A 65 6.78 9.84 4.88
C PRO A 65 8.24 9.46 5.11
N ASP A 66 8.52 8.58 6.08
CA ASP A 66 9.87 8.17 6.47
C ASP A 66 10.21 6.73 6.08
N GLY A 67 9.30 6.02 5.37
CA GLY A 67 9.55 4.65 4.92
C GLY A 67 8.31 3.87 4.57
N SER A 68 8.47 2.56 4.36
CA SER A 68 7.35 1.65 4.09
C SER A 68 6.77 1.10 5.39
N GLY A 69 5.44 1.11 5.52
CA GLY A 69 4.72 0.48 6.63
C GLY A 69 4.99 -1.02 6.79
N VAL A 70 5.54 -1.68 5.77
CA VAL A 70 6.02 -3.07 5.85
C VAL A 70 7.06 -3.25 6.97
N GLN A 71 7.88 -2.23 7.26
CA GLN A 71 8.85 -2.27 8.36
C GLN A 71 8.16 -2.36 9.73
N VAL A 72 7.02 -1.66 9.87
CA VAL A 72 6.21 -1.72 11.10
C VAL A 72 5.62 -3.12 11.27
N ILE A 73 5.09 -3.72 10.20
CA ILE A 73 4.53 -5.08 10.20
C ILE A 73 5.59 -6.11 10.61
N ARG A 74 6.79 -6.05 10.02
CA ARG A 74 7.91 -6.93 10.39
C ARG A 74 8.26 -6.79 11.87
N ARG A 75 8.32 -5.54 12.36
CA ARG A 75 8.61 -5.27 13.77
C ARG A 75 7.53 -5.82 14.71
N LEU A 76 6.26 -5.70 14.34
CA LEU A 76 5.14 -6.29 15.09
C LEU A 76 5.27 -7.81 15.19
N VAL A 77 5.52 -8.49 14.09
CA VAL A 77 5.71 -9.97 14.06
C VAL A 77 6.87 -10.41 14.94
N GLU A 78 7.98 -9.65 14.94
CA GLU A 78 9.15 -9.96 15.78
C GLU A 78 8.89 -9.79 17.29
N THR A 79 8.14 -8.75 17.67
CA THR A 79 7.98 -8.36 19.07
C THR A 79 6.66 -8.81 19.69
N ASN A 80 5.60 -8.82 18.90
CA ASN A 80 4.23 -9.13 19.29
C ASN A 80 3.55 -10.02 18.23
N PRO A 81 3.93 -11.29 18.10
CA PRO A 81 3.45 -12.18 17.03
C PRO A 81 1.94 -12.48 17.07
N LEU A 82 1.26 -12.12 18.16
CA LEU A 82 -0.20 -12.24 18.29
C LEU A 82 -0.96 -11.00 17.81
N THR A 83 -0.27 -9.90 17.47
CA THR A 83 -0.91 -8.69 16.93
C THR A 83 -1.60 -9.00 15.61
N LEU A 84 -2.86 -8.65 15.49
CA LEU A 84 -3.58 -8.64 14.22
C LEU A 84 -3.07 -7.47 13.37
N SER A 85 -2.17 -7.75 12.44
CA SER A 85 -1.58 -6.73 11.56
C SER A 85 -2.36 -6.64 10.26
N ILE A 86 -2.96 -5.48 10.01
CA ILE A 86 -3.82 -5.20 8.86
C ILE A 86 -3.22 -4.05 8.06
N VAL A 87 -2.96 -4.27 6.79
CA VAL A 87 -2.65 -3.18 5.86
C VAL A 87 -3.93 -2.47 5.44
N ILE A 88 -3.91 -1.14 5.49
CA ILE A 88 -4.97 -0.33 4.93
C ILE A 88 -4.37 0.79 4.10
N THR A 89 -4.51 0.73 2.79
CA THR A 89 -3.75 1.58 1.87
C THR A 89 -4.56 1.98 0.64
N GLY A 90 -4.17 3.09 0.03
CA GLY A 90 -4.67 3.48 -1.29
C GLY A 90 -4.01 2.73 -2.46
N PHE A 91 -3.00 1.91 -2.17
CA PHE A 91 -2.26 1.18 -3.19
C PHE A 91 -2.88 -0.17 -3.50
N ASP A 92 -3.03 -0.45 -4.78
CA ASP A 92 -3.57 -1.71 -5.33
C ASP A 92 -2.55 -2.33 -6.31
N ASP A 93 -1.25 -2.23 -6.02
CA ASP A 93 -0.23 -2.86 -6.85
C ASP A 93 0.28 -4.19 -6.26
N ASP A 94 0.73 -5.08 -7.17
CA ASP A 94 1.06 -6.47 -6.85
C ASP A 94 2.28 -6.60 -5.92
N GLU A 95 3.23 -5.68 -6.02
CA GLU A 95 4.49 -5.75 -5.28
C GLU A 95 4.29 -5.44 -3.80
N HIS A 96 3.54 -4.38 -3.48
CA HIS A 96 3.24 -3.99 -2.10
C HIS A 96 2.35 -5.01 -1.37
N VAL A 97 1.38 -5.60 -2.08
CA VAL A 97 0.53 -6.68 -1.53
C VAL A 97 1.38 -7.87 -1.08
N LEU A 98 2.25 -8.34 -1.97
CA LEU A 98 3.07 -9.51 -1.70
C LEU A 98 4.07 -9.25 -0.56
N GLU A 99 4.73 -8.09 -0.59
CA GLU A 99 5.69 -7.70 0.44
C GLU A 99 5.04 -7.61 1.83
N ALA A 100 3.84 -7.04 1.92
CA ALA A 100 3.09 -6.94 3.17
C ALA A 100 2.71 -8.31 3.74
N ILE A 101 2.23 -9.22 2.89
CA ILE A 101 1.87 -10.59 3.31
C ILE A 101 3.12 -11.38 3.73
N GLN A 102 4.22 -11.27 3.00
CA GLN A 102 5.49 -11.89 3.38
C GLN A 102 6.05 -11.33 4.70
N ALA A 103 5.77 -10.06 5.00
CA ALA A 103 6.11 -9.44 6.27
C ALA A 103 5.24 -9.93 7.44
N GLY A 104 4.13 -10.61 7.16
CA GLY A 104 3.22 -11.18 8.16
C GLY A 104 1.89 -10.43 8.32
N ALA A 105 1.50 -9.57 7.39
CA ALA A 105 0.17 -8.97 7.38
C ALA A 105 -0.91 -10.06 7.27
N GLN A 106 -1.93 -9.98 8.11
CA GLN A 106 -3.04 -10.94 8.17
C GLN A 106 -4.29 -10.44 7.45
N GLY A 107 -4.35 -9.14 7.14
CA GLY A 107 -5.39 -8.50 6.35
C GLY A 107 -4.81 -7.46 5.39
N TYR A 108 -5.51 -7.26 4.26
CA TYR A 108 -5.16 -6.24 3.28
C TYR A 108 -6.43 -5.57 2.77
N LEU A 109 -6.62 -4.32 3.13
CA LEU A 109 -7.80 -3.53 2.85
C LEU A 109 -7.43 -2.31 1.99
N LEU A 110 -8.33 -1.91 1.10
CA LEU A 110 -8.13 -0.75 0.24
C LEU A 110 -8.95 0.44 0.74
N LYS A 111 -8.33 1.60 0.92
CA LYS A 111 -9.00 2.87 1.26
C LYS A 111 -10.02 3.32 0.20
N THR A 112 -9.97 2.74 -1.01
CA THR A 112 -10.91 3.02 -2.10
C THR A 112 -12.22 2.24 -2.00
N GLN A 113 -12.33 1.26 -1.09
CA GLN A 113 -13.54 0.51 -0.85
C GLN A 113 -14.58 1.36 -0.07
N PRO A 114 -15.89 1.08 -0.22
CA PRO A 114 -16.91 1.68 0.61
C PRO A 114 -16.68 1.39 2.11
N ALA A 115 -16.99 2.36 2.98
CA ALA A 115 -16.72 2.27 4.41
C ALA A 115 -17.39 1.06 5.08
N ASP A 116 -18.64 0.78 4.72
CA ASP A 116 -19.42 -0.37 5.20
C ASP A 116 -18.74 -1.72 4.86
N VAL A 117 -18.15 -1.82 3.68
CA VAL A 117 -17.37 -3.02 3.27
C VAL A 117 -16.12 -3.18 4.12
N VAL A 118 -15.40 -2.07 4.37
CA VAL A 118 -14.18 -2.10 5.19
C VAL A 118 -14.51 -2.44 6.65
N VAL A 119 -15.59 -1.89 7.21
CA VAL A 119 -16.07 -2.22 8.56
C VAL A 119 -16.37 -3.71 8.69
N GLU A 120 -17.09 -4.29 7.74
CA GLU A 120 -17.41 -5.72 7.76
C GLU A 120 -16.16 -6.60 7.67
N GLN A 121 -15.21 -6.24 6.80
CA GLN A 121 -13.94 -6.94 6.68
C GLN A 121 -13.11 -6.84 7.96
N LEU A 122 -13.08 -5.67 8.63
CA LEU A 122 -12.39 -5.49 9.90
C LEU A 122 -13.02 -6.34 11.02
N ARG A 123 -14.37 -6.45 11.08
CA ARG A 123 -15.06 -7.32 12.03
C ARG A 123 -14.68 -8.78 11.85
N LEU A 124 -14.72 -9.28 10.61
CA LEU A 124 -14.35 -10.65 10.31
C LEU A 124 -12.88 -10.94 10.63
N LEU A 125 -11.97 -10.00 10.35
CA LEU A 125 -10.56 -10.11 10.75
C LEU A 125 -10.39 -10.19 12.27
N ALA A 126 -11.13 -9.37 13.02
CA ALA A 126 -11.12 -9.39 14.49
C ALA A 126 -11.64 -10.71 15.07
N GLU A 127 -12.55 -11.38 14.38
CA GLU A 127 -13.05 -12.73 14.72
C GLU A 127 -12.08 -13.84 14.27
N GLY A 128 -10.94 -13.48 13.63
CA GLY A 128 -9.95 -14.43 13.14
C GLY A 128 -10.27 -15.05 11.78
N VAL A 129 -11.22 -14.48 11.04
CA VAL A 129 -11.54 -14.91 9.67
C VAL A 129 -10.65 -14.14 8.69
N PRO A 130 -9.71 -14.78 8.00
CA PRO A 130 -8.83 -14.10 7.05
C PRO A 130 -9.62 -13.39 5.95
N GLN A 131 -9.32 -12.11 5.74
CA GLN A 131 -9.94 -11.29 4.70
C GLN A 131 -8.89 -10.88 3.67
N LEU A 132 -9.07 -11.40 2.46
CA LEU A 132 -8.31 -10.98 1.29
C LEU A 132 -9.31 -10.55 0.23
N SER A 133 -9.15 -9.35 -0.31
CA SER A 133 -9.98 -8.95 -1.45
C SER A 133 -9.78 -9.94 -2.61
N PRO A 134 -10.79 -10.15 -3.48
CA PRO A 134 -10.65 -11.05 -4.63
C PRO A 134 -9.47 -10.69 -5.55
N SER A 135 -9.13 -9.41 -5.65
CA SER A 135 -7.95 -8.93 -6.38
C SER A 135 -6.66 -9.43 -5.73
N VAL A 136 -6.50 -9.25 -4.42
CA VAL A 136 -5.34 -9.71 -3.64
C VAL A 136 -5.21 -11.25 -3.69
N ALA A 137 -6.31 -11.97 -3.50
CA ALA A 137 -6.30 -13.44 -3.58
C ALA A 137 -5.85 -13.94 -4.96
N ARG A 138 -6.34 -13.34 -6.05
CA ARG A 138 -5.92 -13.65 -7.41
C ARG A 138 -4.43 -13.43 -7.64
N ARG A 139 -3.88 -12.34 -7.11
CA ARG A 139 -2.46 -11.99 -7.20
C ARG A 139 -1.57 -13.00 -6.49
N LEU A 140 -1.95 -13.40 -5.29
CA LEU A 140 -1.26 -14.48 -4.57
C LEU A 140 -1.24 -15.78 -5.37
N LEU A 141 -2.39 -16.18 -5.94
CA LEU A 141 -2.46 -17.37 -6.80
C LEU A 141 -1.57 -17.24 -8.03
N GLN A 142 -1.50 -16.09 -8.68
CA GLN A 142 -0.61 -15.85 -9.82
C GLN A 142 0.86 -15.96 -9.41
N TYR A 143 1.25 -15.39 -8.28
CA TYR A 143 2.61 -15.49 -7.77
C TYR A 143 3.00 -16.95 -7.51
N PHE A 144 2.19 -17.71 -6.79
CA PHE A 144 2.47 -19.12 -6.52
C PHE A 144 2.40 -20.00 -7.77
N SER A 145 1.54 -19.68 -8.74
CA SER A 145 1.47 -20.39 -10.01
C SER A 145 2.68 -20.11 -10.91
N GLY A 146 3.23 -18.90 -10.85
CA GLY A 146 4.43 -18.52 -11.60
C GLY A 146 5.72 -19.17 -11.08
N THR A 147 5.77 -19.53 -9.80
CA THR A 147 6.95 -20.14 -9.17
C THR A 147 7.08 -21.65 -9.51
N GLN A 148 6.03 -22.30 -10.08
CA GLN A 148 6.05 -23.72 -10.44
C GLN A 148 6.14 -24.00 -11.94
N ARG A 149 6.26 -22.99 -12.78
CA ARG A 149 6.59 -23.23 -14.19
C ARG A 149 8.10 -23.33 -14.33
N GLU A 150 8.61 -24.56 -14.33
CA GLU A 150 9.88 -24.84 -15.02
C GLU A 150 9.79 -24.25 -16.45
N PRO A 151 10.84 -23.55 -16.93
CA PRO A 151 10.79 -22.99 -18.26
C PRO A 151 10.74 -24.13 -19.27
N VAL A 152 9.60 -24.31 -19.93
CA VAL A 152 9.53 -25.09 -21.16
C VAL A 152 10.47 -24.40 -22.15
N PRO A 153 11.44 -25.09 -22.75
CA PRO A 153 12.37 -24.48 -23.71
C PRO A 153 11.60 -23.97 -24.93
N GLY A 154 11.34 -22.67 -24.97
CA GLY A 154 10.90 -21.99 -26.18
C GLY A 154 12.10 -21.65 -27.06
N PRO A 155 11.92 -21.37 -28.35
CA PRO A 155 13.02 -21.14 -29.28
C PRO A 155 13.90 -19.97 -28.84
N PRO A 156 15.21 -19.98 -29.14
CA PRO A 156 16.22 -19.10 -28.56
C PRO A 156 15.94 -17.63 -28.88
N GLN A 157 15.54 -16.87 -27.86
CA GLN A 157 15.55 -15.42 -27.92
C GLN A 157 16.97 -14.93 -27.63
N ARG A 158 17.47 -14.09 -28.52
CA ARG A 158 18.83 -13.53 -28.53
C ARG A 158 19.10 -12.79 -27.22
N ASN A 159 20.24 -13.10 -26.63
CA ASN A 159 20.88 -12.40 -25.52
C ASN A 159 20.98 -10.90 -25.84
N ALA A 160 20.19 -10.08 -25.17
CA ALA A 160 20.48 -8.66 -24.99
C ALA A 160 21.09 -8.50 -23.59
N GLY A 161 22.24 -7.85 -23.52
CA GLY A 161 23.02 -7.61 -22.31
C GLY A 161 22.30 -6.72 -21.28
N PRO A 162 22.90 -6.47 -20.12
CA PRO A 162 22.30 -5.71 -19.05
C PRO A 162 22.28 -4.22 -19.41
N GLU A 163 21.34 -3.82 -20.25
CA GLU A 163 20.93 -2.44 -20.41
C GLU A 163 19.63 -2.24 -19.67
N ASP A 164 19.65 -1.27 -18.79
CA ASP A 164 18.61 -0.68 -17.97
C ASP A 164 17.28 -0.58 -18.75
N GLN A 165 16.44 -1.64 -18.74
CA GLN A 165 15.16 -1.66 -19.45
C GLN A 165 14.13 -0.91 -18.62
N LEU A 166 14.11 0.42 -18.75
CA LEU A 166 13.03 1.27 -18.24
C LEU A 166 11.70 0.77 -18.80
N LEU A 167 10.81 0.33 -17.91
CA LEU A 167 9.50 -0.19 -18.29
C LEU A 167 8.68 0.89 -19.03
N PRO A 168 7.96 0.55 -20.11
CA PRO A 168 7.18 1.53 -20.85
C PRO A 168 6.06 2.11 -19.98
N LEU A 169 5.86 3.43 -20.07
CA LEU A 169 4.72 4.10 -19.44
C LEU A 169 3.44 3.79 -20.21
N SER A 170 2.35 3.51 -19.49
CA SER A 170 1.03 3.43 -20.07
C SER A 170 0.59 4.81 -20.61
N GLY A 171 -0.39 4.87 -21.53
CA GLY A 171 -0.92 6.13 -22.05
C GLY A 171 -1.36 7.09 -20.93
N ARG A 172 -1.96 6.54 -19.84
CA ARG A 172 -2.42 7.35 -18.71
C ARG A 172 -1.26 7.89 -17.87
N GLU A 173 -0.21 7.14 -17.70
CA GLU A 173 1.02 7.58 -17.01
C GLU A 173 1.74 8.67 -17.84
N GLN A 174 1.73 8.59 -19.16
CA GLN A 174 2.28 9.63 -20.04
C GLN A 174 1.49 10.95 -19.92
N GLU A 175 0.16 10.90 -19.89
CA GLU A 175 -0.69 12.06 -19.68
C GLU A 175 -0.41 12.74 -18.33
N VAL A 176 -0.34 11.94 -17.24
CA VAL A 176 -0.01 12.44 -15.91
C VAL A 176 1.40 13.06 -15.89
N LEU A 177 2.41 12.36 -16.44
CA LEU A 177 3.78 12.85 -16.49
C LEU A 177 3.88 14.18 -17.26
N MET A 178 3.21 14.30 -18.40
CA MET A 178 3.16 15.52 -19.20
C MET A 178 2.57 16.70 -18.40
N LEU A 179 1.46 16.50 -17.69
CA LEU A 179 0.80 17.57 -16.93
C LEU A 179 1.64 18.02 -15.73
N ILE A 180 2.29 17.08 -15.04
CA ILE A 180 3.20 17.37 -13.93
C ILE A 180 4.43 18.14 -14.42
N ALA A 181 5.00 17.72 -15.55
CA ALA A 181 6.14 18.37 -16.16
C ALA A 181 5.82 19.82 -16.61
N LYS A 182 4.56 20.08 -17.01
CA LYS A 182 4.05 21.43 -17.28
C LYS A 182 3.81 22.27 -16.01
N GLY A 183 4.05 21.74 -14.83
CA GLY A 183 3.95 22.49 -13.58
C GLY A 183 2.59 22.38 -12.85
N LEU A 184 1.61 21.63 -13.35
CA LEU A 184 0.30 21.49 -12.70
C LEU A 184 0.39 20.78 -11.36
N GLN A 185 -0.33 21.29 -10.38
CA GLN A 185 -0.48 20.64 -9.07
C GLN A 185 -1.38 19.40 -9.18
N ILE A 186 -1.26 18.46 -8.22
CA ILE A 186 -2.00 17.20 -8.21
C ILE A 186 -3.50 17.39 -8.39
N ALA A 187 -4.09 18.37 -7.67
CA ALA A 187 -5.51 18.70 -7.80
C ALA A 187 -5.91 19.18 -9.21
N GLN A 188 -5.04 19.93 -9.87
CA GLN A 188 -5.25 20.40 -11.24
C GLN A 188 -5.13 19.26 -12.25
N VAL A 189 -4.19 18.34 -12.05
CA VAL A 189 -4.04 17.12 -12.87
C VAL A 189 -5.28 16.24 -12.72
N ALA A 190 -5.76 16.06 -11.48
CA ALA A 190 -6.97 15.30 -11.18
C ALA A 190 -8.19 15.87 -11.94
N LEU A 191 -8.39 17.19 -11.87
CA LEU A 191 -9.46 17.88 -12.57
C LEU A 191 -9.33 17.75 -14.10
N ALA A 192 -8.13 17.98 -14.64
CA ALA A 192 -7.87 17.92 -16.07
C ALA A 192 -8.11 16.52 -16.67
N LEU A 193 -7.86 15.49 -15.90
CA LEU A 193 -7.97 14.09 -16.31
C LEU A 193 -9.27 13.41 -15.89
N GLY A 194 -10.14 14.09 -15.13
CA GLY A 194 -11.41 13.55 -14.63
C GLY A 194 -11.22 12.35 -13.66
N ILE A 195 -10.17 12.38 -12.84
CA ILE A 195 -9.84 11.34 -11.86
C ILE A 195 -9.62 11.95 -10.48
N THR A 196 -9.52 11.12 -9.43
CA THR A 196 -9.25 11.61 -8.07
C THR A 196 -7.79 12.01 -7.88
N ALA A 197 -7.50 12.88 -6.92
CA ALA A 197 -6.13 13.25 -6.54
C ALA A 197 -5.31 12.01 -6.13
N ASN A 198 -5.91 11.07 -5.42
CA ASN A 198 -5.26 9.81 -5.04
C ASN A 198 -4.87 8.96 -6.25
N THR A 199 -5.73 8.90 -7.28
CA THR A 199 -5.40 8.22 -8.55
C THR A 199 -4.21 8.88 -9.24
N VAL A 200 -4.14 10.22 -9.21
CA VAL A 200 -2.97 10.95 -9.75
C VAL A 200 -1.70 10.61 -8.96
N CYS A 201 -1.75 10.58 -7.63
CA CYS A 201 -0.61 10.20 -6.79
C CYS A 201 -0.13 8.78 -7.12
N SER A 202 -1.04 7.83 -7.30
CA SER A 202 -0.71 6.46 -7.69
C SER A 202 0.01 6.41 -9.05
N HIS A 203 -0.47 7.16 -10.04
CA HIS A 203 0.22 7.26 -11.33
C HIS A 203 1.61 7.90 -11.19
N ILE A 204 1.78 8.94 -10.36
CA ILE A 204 3.07 9.58 -10.11
C ILE A 204 4.08 8.57 -9.54
N LYS A 205 3.68 7.81 -8.52
CA LYS A 205 4.54 6.80 -7.90
C LYS A 205 4.96 5.74 -8.92
N ASN A 206 4.03 5.23 -9.72
CA ASN A 206 4.33 4.26 -10.77
C ASN A 206 5.29 4.83 -11.84
N ILE A 207 5.11 6.08 -12.24
CA ILE A 207 6.02 6.77 -13.16
C ILE A 207 7.42 6.86 -12.55
N TYR A 208 7.52 7.29 -11.29
CA TYR A 208 8.79 7.46 -10.59
C TYR A 208 9.54 6.14 -10.51
N ARG A 209 8.85 5.05 -10.14
CA ARG A 209 9.43 3.70 -10.12
C ARG A 209 9.87 3.24 -11.51
N LYS A 210 9.01 3.32 -12.53
CA LYS A 210 9.29 2.85 -13.90
C LYS A 210 10.41 3.60 -14.59
N ARG A 211 10.67 4.85 -14.18
CA ARG A 211 11.67 5.75 -14.78
C ARG A 211 12.84 6.02 -13.85
N SER A 212 12.87 5.39 -12.66
CA SER A 212 13.93 5.58 -11.66
C SER A 212 14.17 7.06 -11.34
N VAL A 213 13.09 7.86 -11.27
CA VAL A 213 13.13 9.28 -10.90
C VAL A 213 12.61 9.45 -9.48
N SER A 214 13.20 10.36 -8.72
CA SER A 214 12.91 10.58 -7.30
C SER A 214 12.30 11.96 -7.01
N SER A 215 12.24 12.82 -8.00
CA SER A 215 11.77 14.19 -7.83
C SER A 215 10.95 14.67 -9.03
N ARG A 216 10.14 15.73 -8.78
CA ARG A 216 9.38 16.38 -9.83
C ARG A 216 10.26 16.99 -10.92
N ALA A 217 11.44 17.50 -10.52
CA ALA A 217 12.40 18.06 -11.47
C ALA A 217 12.95 16.96 -12.41
N GLU A 218 13.29 15.80 -11.88
CA GLU A 218 13.72 14.62 -12.65
C GLU A 218 12.59 14.12 -13.54
N ALA A 219 11.35 14.08 -13.06
CA ALA A 219 10.18 13.70 -13.86
C ALA A 219 9.97 14.67 -15.05
N ALA A 220 10.21 15.97 -14.87
CA ALA A 220 10.14 16.93 -15.97
C ALA A 220 11.23 16.71 -17.01
N LEU A 221 12.46 16.40 -16.60
CA LEU A 221 13.55 16.03 -17.51
C LEU A 221 13.23 14.75 -18.29
N GLU A 222 12.64 13.76 -17.60
CA GLU A 222 12.22 12.52 -18.22
C GLU A 222 11.08 12.72 -19.23
N ALA A 223 10.10 13.58 -18.93
CA ALA A 223 9.04 13.95 -19.87
C ALA A 223 9.62 14.56 -21.15
N LYS A 224 10.64 15.41 -21.01
CA LYS A 224 11.36 16.00 -22.15
C LYS A 224 12.12 14.93 -22.94
N ARG A 225 12.80 13.98 -22.26
CA ARG A 225 13.50 12.87 -22.90
C ARG A 225 12.57 11.98 -23.73
N LEU A 226 11.34 11.80 -23.24
CA LEU A 226 10.31 11.02 -23.93
C LEU A 226 9.55 11.79 -25.01
N GLY A 227 9.86 13.07 -25.23
CA GLY A 227 9.18 13.92 -26.23
C GLY A 227 7.74 14.26 -25.86
N LEU A 228 7.38 14.24 -24.57
CA LEU A 228 6.03 14.55 -24.09
C LEU A 228 5.82 16.06 -23.88
N ILE A 229 6.90 16.82 -23.77
CA ILE A 229 6.93 18.30 -23.67
C ILE A 229 8.11 18.86 -24.44
#